data_7f39c49accfd6d34e1704210ec1361e7
#
_entry.id   7f39c49accfd6d34e1704210ec1361e7
#
_cell.length_a   1.000
_cell.length_b   1.000
_cell.length_c   1.000
_cell.angle_alpha   90.00
_cell.angle_beta   90.00
_cell.angle_gamma   90.00
#
_symmetry.space_group_name_H-M   'P 1'
#
loop_
_entity.id
_entity.type
_entity.pdbx_description
1 polymer ?
#
loop_
_entity_poly.entity_id
_entity_poly.type
_entity_poly.pdbx_seq_one_letter_code
_entity_poly.pdbx_strand_id
1 'polypeptide(L)'
;MKKELGHEAIYDARQLGTPRMLILGLQHMFAMFGATVLVPILVQRYGLPLSIQTTLLFAGLGTLLFHVCTKFKVPAFLGSSFAYLGGFSTVATMPAYEGLDPETKLAYALGGIVIAGLLYLVLALLFKVLGAKKVMRYFPPIVTGPMIIMIGLNLSGSAINNASTCWWLALVAMAIIVVANIWGKGMVKIIPILLGVVGSYIVAVIASACGAQLPDAEGVMQPLVNFAAVNK
;
A
#
# COMPACT_ATOMS: atom_id res chain seq x y z
N MET A 1 30.89 -21.75 -9.24
CA MET A 1 29.82 -22.49 -9.95
C MET A 1 28.54 -21.67 -9.88
N LYS A 2 28.14 -21.05 -11.00
CA LYS A 2 26.81 -20.40 -11.10
C LYS A 2 25.77 -21.51 -11.22
N LYS A 3 25.04 -21.78 -10.16
CA LYS A 3 23.88 -22.65 -10.20
C LYS A 3 22.86 -21.96 -11.09
N GLU A 4 22.57 -22.51 -12.26
CA GLU A 4 21.44 -22.04 -13.06
C GLU A 4 20.18 -22.21 -12.22
N LEU A 5 19.53 -21.09 -11.94
CA LEU A 5 18.27 -21.07 -11.23
C LEU A 5 17.22 -21.64 -12.20
N GLY A 6 16.88 -22.92 -12.03
CA GLY A 6 15.78 -23.53 -12.75
C GLY A 6 14.46 -22.80 -12.50
N HIS A 7 13.43 -23.15 -13.27
CA HIS A 7 12.07 -22.57 -13.17
C HIS A 7 11.35 -22.83 -11.82
N GLU A 8 12.05 -23.30 -10.80
CA GLU A 8 11.48 -23.57 -9.48
C GLU A 8 11.36 -22.28 -8.66
N ALA A 9 10.24 -22.13 -7.96
CA ALA A 9 10.00 -21.01 -7.08
C ALA A 9 11.03 -20.99 -5.94
N ILE A 10 11.67 -19.82 -5.72
CA ILE A 10 12.66 -19.65 -4.67
C ILE A 10 11.94 -19.31 -3.36
N TYR A 11 11.92 -20.25 -2.44
CA TYR A 11 11.28 -20.09 -1.14
C TYR A 11 12.21 -19.50 -0.06
N ASP A 12 13.53 -19.51 -0.28
CA ASP A 12 14.52 -18.94 0.63
C ASP A 12 15.44 -17.99 -0.14
N ALA A 13 15.32 -16.70 0.15
CA ALA A 13 16.12 -15.65 -0.49
C ALA A 13 17.64 -15.80 -0.27
N ARG A 14 18.07 -16.53 0.77
CA ARG A 14 19.49 -16.80 1.05
C ARG A 14 20.16 -17.58 -0.06
N GLN A 15 19.41 -18.38 -0.82
CA GLN A 15 19.92 -19.14 -1.97
C GLN A 15 20.39 -18.24 -3.12
N LEU A 16 19.96 -16.98 -3.16
CA LEU A 16 20.31 -16.01 -4.20
C LEU A 16 21.66 -15.34 -3.99
N GLY A 17 22.27 -15.52 -2.79
CA GLY A 17 23.45 -14.79 -2.37
C GLY A 17 23.14 -13.36 -1.86
N THR A 18 24.00 -12.86 -0.97
CA THR A 18 23.79 -11.60 -0.24
C THR A 18 23.50 -10.39 -1.13
N PRO A 19 24.21 -10.12 -2.24
CA PRO A 19 23.97 -8.93 -3.04
C PRO A 19 22.57 -8.94 -3.68
N ARG A 20 22.13 -10.07 -4.23
CA ARG A 20 20.80 -10.18 -4.86
C ARG A 20 19.68 -10.12 -3.82
N MET A 21 19.88 -10.74 -2.67
CA MET A 21 18.94 -10.69 -1.56
C MET A 21 18.72 -9.25 -1.07
N LEU A 22 19.79 -8.45 -0.92
CA LEU A 22 19.70 -7.06 -0.51
C LEU A 22 18.98 -6.19 -1.55
N ILE A 23 19.28 -6.37 -2.84
CA ILE A 23 18.60 -5.64 -3.92
C ILE A 23 17.11 -5.98 -3.94
N LEU A 24 16.74 -7.26 -3.81
CA LEU A 24 15.34 -7.68 -3.76
C LEU A 24 14.62 -7.16 -2.50
N GLY A 25 15.30 -7.15 -1.35
CA GLY A 25 14.77 -6.57 -0.12
C GLY A 25 14.50 -5.07 -0.24
N LEU A 26 15.47 -4.32 -0.79
CA LEU A 26 15.33 -2.89 -1.05
C LEU A 26 14.17 -2.61 -2.02
N GLN A 27 14.09 -3.37 -3.09
CA GLN A 27 12.99 -3.30 -4.06
C GLN A 27 11.63 -3.55 -3.41
N HIS A 28 11.53 -4.59 -2.58
CA HIS A 28 10.29 -4.92 -1.89
C HIS A 28 9.87 -3.80 -0.92
N MET A 29 10.83 -3.20 -0.23
CA MET A 29 10.60 -2.05 0.64
C MET A 29 9.99 -0.87 -0.15
N PHE A 30 10.56 -0.50 -1.29
CA PHE A 30 10.02 0.58 -2.12
C PHE A 30 8.66 0.25 -2.74
N ALA A 31 8.43 -0.98 -3.15
CA ALA A 31 7.15 -1.41 -3.71
C ALA A 31 6.00 -1.31 -2.68
N MET A 32 6.27 -1.60 -1.42
CA MET A 32 5.28 -1.58 -0.35
C MET A 32 5.14 -0.21 0.33
N PHE A 33 6.15 0.66 0.22
CA PHE A 33 6.18 1.97 0.86
C PHE A 33 4.96 2.82 0.47
N GLY A 34 4.70 2.96 -0.84
CA GLY A 34 3.59 3.77 -1.34
C GLY A 34 2.22 3.31 -0.82
N ALA A 35 1.97 1.99 -0.82
CA ALA A 35 0.73 1.42 -0.31
C ALA A 35 0.58 1.65 1.21
N THR A 36 1.68 1.51 1.97
CA THR A 36 1.66 1.67 3.42
C THR A 36 1.42 3.13 3.84
N VAL A 37 1.98 4.10 3.10
CA VAL A 37 1.80 5.54 3.36
C VAL A 37 0.43 6.04 2.90
N LEU A 38 -0.13 5.46 1.84
CA LEU A 38 -1.41 5.92 1.28
C LEU A 38 -2.58 5.74 2.25
N VAL A 39 -2.61 4.66 3.03
CA VAL A 39 -3.71 4.41 3.98
C VAL A 39 -3.82 5.50 5.04
N PRO A 40 -2.77 5.88 5.80
CA PRO A 40 -2.89 6.97 6.76
C PRO A 40 -3.25 8.32 6.10
N ILE A 41 -2.77 8.60 4.89
CA ILE A 41 -3.18 9.81 4.15
C ILE A 41 -4.69 9.80 3.87
N LEU A 42 -5.26 8.67 3.46
CA LEU A 42 -6.70 8.54 3.22
C LEU A 42 -7.51 8.64 4.51
N VAL A 43 -7.00 8.06 5.60
CA VAL A 43 -7.64 8.15 6.92
C VAL A 43 -7.65 9.60 7.45
N GLN A 44 -6.56 10.36 7.22
CA GLN A 44 -6.52 11.79 7.55
C GLN A 44 -7.58 12.60 6.79
N ARG A 45 -7.92 12.22 5.55
CA ARG A 45 -9.00 12.86 4.78
C ARG A 45 -10.39 12.64 5.39
N TYR A 46 -10.58 11.59 6.20
CA TYR A 46 -11.80 11.39 6.99
C TYR A 46 -11.83 12.21 8.28
N GLY A 47 -10.82 13.07 8.50
CA GLY A 47 -10.71 13.89 9.72
C GLY A 47 -10.12 13.14 10.92
N LEU A 48 -9.53 11.97 10.71
CA LEU A 48 -8.89 11.19 11.77
C LEU A 48 -7.35 11.39 11.72
N PRO A 49 -6.69 11.84 12.80
CA PRO A 49 -5.27 12.24 12.80
C PRO A 49 -4.32 11.04 12.87
N LEU A 50 -4.40 10.10 11.93
CA LEU A 50 -3.51 8.95 11.88
C LEU A 50 -2.11 9.36 11.39
N SER A 51 -1.10 9.23 12.25
CA SER A 51 0.29 9.58 11.93
C SER A 51 0.92 8.60 10.94
N ILE A 52 1.49 9.14 9.84
CA ILE A 52 2.21 8.36 8.83
C ILE A 52 3.46 7.73 9.43
N GLN A 53 4.23 8.49 10.22
CA GLN A 53 5.47 8.02 10.84
C GLN A 53 5.21 6.86 11.79
N THR A 54 4.19 6.98 12.65
CA THR A 54 3.77 5.93 13.57
C THR A 54 3.31 4.69 12.82
N THR A 55 2.54 4.87 11.76
CA THR A 55 2.08 3.75 10.91
C THR A 55 3.25 3.01 10.28
N LEU A 56 4.24 3.71 9.73
CA LEU A 56 5.44 3.10 9.15
C LEU A 56 6.28 2.37 10.20
N LEU A 57 6.46 2.96 11.39
CA LEU A 57 7.19 2.34 12.48
C LEU A 57 6.55 1.00 12.89
N PHE A 58 5.23 1.01 13.13
CA PHE A 58 4.53 -0.21 13.53
C PHE A 58 4.39 -1.24 12.39
N ALA A 59 4.32 -0.82 11.13
CA ALA A 59 4.41 -1.72 9.98
C ALA A 59 5.78 -2.44 9.95
N GLY A 60 6.86 -1.72 10.20
CA GLY A 60 8.21 -2.28 10.32
C GLY A 60 8.34 -3.26 11.49
N LEU A 61 7.94 -2.85 12.69
CA LEU A 61 7.96 -3.70 13.89
C LEU A 61 7.08 -4.94 13.74
N GLY A 62 5.87 -4.79 13.19
CA GLY A 62 4.96 -5.90 12.91
C GLY A 62 5.56 -6.89 11.89
N THR A 63 6.23 -6.38 10.86
CA THR A 63 6.94 -7.21 9.88
C THR A 63 8.07 -7.99 10.53
N LEU A 64 8.88 -7.36 11.38
CA LEU A 64 9.96 -8.05 12.11
C LEU A 64 9.40 -9.13 13.03
N LEU A 65 8.35 -8.82 13.80
CA LEU A 65 7.68 -9.80 14.67
C LEU A 65 7.15 -10.99 13.86
N PHE A 66 6.52 -10.72 12.70
CA PHE A 66 6.03 -11.77 11.81
C PHE A 66 7.17 -12.67 11.33
N HIS A 67 8.32 -12.11 10.94
CA HIS A 67 9.48 -12.89 10.50
C HIS A 67 10.04 -13.78 11.63
N VAL A 68 10.10 -13.25 12.86
CA VAL A 68 10.51 -14.04 14.03
C VAL A 68 9.52 -15.20 14.27
N CYS A 69 8.21 -14.93 14.27
CA CYS A 69 7.17 -15.94 14.46
C CYS A 69 7.18 -17.01 13.36
N THR A 70 7.46 -16.64 12.11
CA THR A 70 7.53 -17.56 10.97
C THR A 70 8.92 -18.19 10.80
N LYS A 71 9.87 -17.92 11.73
CA LYS A 71 11.26 -18.38 11.66
C LYS A 71 11.94 -18.02 10.33
N PHE A 72 11.63 -16.84 9.79
CA PHE A 72 12.13 -16.32 8.51
C PHE A 72 11.86 -17.21 7.30
N LYS A 73 10.81 -18.05 7.37
CA LYS A 73 10.45 -18.94 6.26
C LYS A 73 9.48 -18.32 5.26
N VAL A 74 8.74 -17.28 5.65
CA VAL A 74 7.73 -16.64 4.82
C VAL A 74 8.22 -15.22 4.47
N PRO A 75 8.57 -14.94 3.21
CA PRO A 75 8.99 -13.61 2.78
C PRO A 75 7.74 -12.73 2.56
N ALA A 76 7.27 -12.08 3.61
CA ALA A 76 6.13 -11.17 3.54
C ALA A 76 6.42 -9.89 4.29
N PHE A 77 5.89 -8.77 3.78
CA PHE A 77 5.86 -7.48 4.45
C PHE A 77 4.44 -7.21 4.96
N LEU A 78 4.32 -6.76 6.19
CA LEU A 78 3.04 -6.37 6.79
C LEU A 78 2.94 -4.84 6.76
N GLY A 79 2.09 -4.35 5.88
CA GLY A 79 1.79 -2.93 5.76
C GLY A 79 0.36 -2.59 6.15
N SER A 80 -0.03 -1.34 5.91
CA SER A 80 -1.39 -0.87 6.13
C SER A 80 -2.38 -1.57 5.19
N SER A 81 -3.57 -1.88 5.70
CA SER A 81 -4.59 -2.57 4.93
C SER A 81 -5.69 -1.61 4.44
N PHE A 82 -5.92 -1.59 3.13
CA PHE A 82 -7.03 -0.86 2.52
C PHE A 82 -8.42 -1.38 2.93
N ALA A 83 -8.50 -2.65 3.37
CA ALA A 83 -9.77 -3.24 3.82
C ALA A 83 -10.37 -2.52 5.03
N TYR A 84 -9.56 -1.88 5.86
CA TYR A 84 -10.03 -1.14 7.04
C TYR A 84 -10.47 0.30 6.74
N LEU A 85 -10.26 0.82 5.53
CA LEU A 85 -10.66 2.19 5.19
C LEU A 85 -12.16 2.42 5.39
N GLY A 86 -12.99 1.43 5.03
CA GLY A 86 -14.43 1.48 5.30
C GLY A 86 -14.75 1.61 6.80
N GLY A 87 -14.03 0.87 7.65
CA GLY A 87 -14.17 0.99 9.10
C GLY A 87 -13.79 2.37 9.65
N PHE A 88 -12.67 2.92 9.19
CA PHE A 88 -12.26 4.29 9.55
C PHE A 88 -13.29 5.33 9.10
N SER A 89 -13.78 5.23 7.87
CA SER A 89 -14.81 6.12 7.33
C SER A 89 -16.10 6.03 8.15
N THR A 90 -16.54 4.80 8.48
CA THR A 90 -17.76 4.60 9.29
C THR A 90 -17.62 5.23 10.67
N VAL A 91 -16.50 5.01 11.38
CA VAL A 91 -16.29 5.61 12.70
C VAL A 91 -16.21 7.13 12.61
N ALA A 92 -15.60 7.68 11.57
CA ALA A 92 -15.51 9.13 11.36
C ALA A 92 -16.89 9.81 11.22
N THR A 93 -17.85 9.12 10.57
CA THR A 93 -19.16 9.68 10.22
C THR A 93 -20.32 9.14 11.07
N MET A 94 -20.05 8.22 12.02
CA MET A 94 -21.10 7.60 12.84
C MET A 94 -21.74 8.60 13.79
N PRO A 95 -23.08 8.76 13.77
CA PRO A 95 -23.79 9.71 14.64
C PRO A 95 -23.54 9.47 16.15
N ALA A 96 -23.29 8.21 16.54
CA ALA A 96 -22.99 7.86 17.93
C ALA A 96 -21.68 8.48 18.47
N TYR A 97 -20.81 8.93 17.57
CA TYR A 97 -19.54 9.59 17.90
C TYR A 97 -19.55 11.07 17.55
N GLU A 98 -20.70 11.64 17.24
CA GLU A 98 -20.88 13.07 17.00
C GLU A 98 -20.52 13.85 18.27
N GLY A 99 -19.65 14.87 18.15
CA GLY A 99 -19.17 15.64 19.31
C GLY A 99 -17.91 15.10 19.99
N LEU A 100 -17.45 13.89 19.65
CA LEU A 100 -16.15 13.41 20.12
C LEU A 100 -15.01 14.05 19.32
N ASP A 101 -13.89 14.29 20.00
CA ASP A 101 -12.66 14.77 19.35
C ASP A 101 -12.09 13.74 18.36
N PRO A 102 -11.39 14.18 17.31
CA PRO A 102 -10.85 13.29 16.27
C PRO A 102 -9.90 12.21 16.80
N GLU A 103 -9.13 12.50 17.86
CA GLU A 103 -8.21 11.54 18.47
C GLU A 103 -8.96 10.40 19.16
N THR A 104 -10.03 10.71 19.87
CA THR A 104 -10.91 9.69 20.50
C THR A 104 -11.59 8.83 19.44
N LYS A 105 -12.11 9.43 18.36
CA LYS A 105 -12.66 8.66 17.22
C LYS A 105 -11.61 7.72 16.61
N LEU A 106 -10.38 8.20 16.44
CA LEU A 106 -9.27 7.37 15.95
C LEU A 106 -8.99 6.20 16.90
N ALA A 107 -8.99 6.43 18.22
CA ALA A 107 -8.78 5.38 19.21
C ALA A 107 -9.84 4.28 19.12
N TYR A 108 -11.12 4.65 18.94
CA TYR A 108 -12.21 3.67 18.72
C TYR A 108 -12.01 2.87 17.43
N ALA A 109 -11.63 3.54 16.33
CA ALA A 109 -11.35 2.86 15.06
C ALA A 109 -10.19 1.87 15.19
N LEU A 110 -9.10 2.26 15.85
CA LEU A 110 -7.95 1.39 16.11
C LEU A 110 -8.32 0.24 17.05
N GLY A 111 -9.16 0.47 18.07
CA GLY A 111 -9.72 -0.58 18.93
C GLY A 111 -10.49 -1.62 18.14
N GLY A 112 -11.30 -1.19 17.16
CA GLY A 112 -12.01 -2.08 16.24
C GLY A 112 -11.06 -2.94 15.41
N ILE A 113 -9.92 -2.39 14.96
CA ILE A 113 -8.88 -3.14 14.23
C ILE A 113 -8.22 -4.18 15.13
N VAL A 114 -7.98 -3.86 16.42
CA VAL A 114 -7.45 -4.83 17.38
C VAL A 114 -8.41 -6.01 17.55
N ILE A 115 -9.71 -5.74 17.69
CA ILE A 115 -10.74 -6.80 17.79
C ILE A 115 -10.75 -7.64 16.50
N ALA A 116 -10.71 -7.02 15.31
CA ALA A 116 -10.59 -7.73 14.05
C ALA A 116 -9.31 -8.58 14.00
N GLY A 117 -8.20 -8.08 14.54
CA GLY A 117 -6.95 -8.84 14.69
C GLY A 117 -7.11 -10.10 15.55
N LEU A 118 -7.89 -10.03 16.63
CA LEU A 118 -8.18 -11.20 17.48
C LEU A 118 -8.97 -12.28 16.73
N LEU A 119 -9.82 -11.91 15.76
CA LEU A 119 -10.51 -12.90 14.92
C LEU A 119 -9.55 -13.75 14.08
N TYR A 120 -8.36 -13.22 13.72
CA TYR A 120 -7.34 -14.03 13.04
C TYR A 120 -6.77 -15.13 13.95
N LEU A 121 -6.76 -14.94 15.28
CA LEU A 121 -6.38 -16.02 16.21
C LEU A 121 -7.41 -17.16 16.17
N VAL A 122 -8.70 -16.81 16.13
CA VAL A 122 -9.77 -17.80 15.95
C VAL A 122 -9.61 -18.53 14.62
N LEU A 123 -9.34 -17.82 13.54
CA LEU A 123 -9.10 -18.40 12.23
C LEU A 123 -7.86 -19.32 12.24
N ALA A 124 -6.77 -18.90 12.89
CA ALA A 124 -5.57 -19.71 13.03
C ALA A 124 -5.86 -21.01 13.81
N LEU A 125 -6.69 -20.94 14.86
CA LEU A 125 -7.13 -22.11 15.61
C LEU A 125 -7.96 -23.05 14.72
N LEU A 126 -8.87 -22.52 13.90
CA LEU A 126 -9.63 -23.30 12.93
C LEU A 126 -8.72 -24.02 11.93
N PHE A 127 -7.69 -23.35 11.39
CA PHE A 127 -6.69 -23.97 10.53
C PHE A 127 -5.94 -25.09 11.25
N LYS A 128 -5.60 -24.90 12.52
CA LYS A 128 -4.90 -25.91 13.32
C LYS A 128 -5.76 -27.15 13.60
N VAL A 129 -7.05 -26.94 13.90
CA VAL A 129 -7.98 -28.04 14.31
C VAL A 129 -8.58 -28.74 13.10
N LEU A 130 -9.09 -27.99 12.11
CA LEU A 130 -9.80 -28.54 10.96
C LEU A 130 -8.88 -28.86 9.77
N GLY A 131 -7.68 -28.28 9.75
CA GLY A 131 -6.72 -28.38 8.66
C GLY A 131 -7.03 -27.42 7.50
N ALA A 132 -5.99 -27.02 6.77
CA ALA A 132 -6.07 -26.05 5.69
C ALA A 132 -7.07 -26.43 4.59
N LYS A 133 -7.13 -27.71 4.20
CA LYS A 133 -8.02 -28.18 3.13
C LYS A 133 -9.52 -27.97 3.44
N LYS A 134 -9.93 -28.18 4.69
CA LYS A 134 -11.33 -27.96 5.11
C LYS A 134 -11.66 -26.49 5.20
N VAL A 135 -10.79 -25.68 5.81
CA VAL A 135 -11.01 -24.23 5.97
C VAL A 135 -11.04 -23.53 4.61
N MET A 136 -10.11 -23.83 3.69
CA MET A 136 -10.07 -23.25 2.35
C MET A 136 -11.27 -23.61 1.48
N ARG A 137 -12.02 -24.66 1.83
CA ARG A 137 -13.29 -24.97 1.15
C ARG A 137 -14.36 -23.89 1.37
N TYR A 138 -14.30 -23.17 2.51
CA TYR A 138 -15.21 -22.06 2.82
C TYR A 138 -14.74 -20.72 2.24
N PHE A 139 -13.49 -20.64 1.78
CA PHE A 139 -12.89 -19.46 1.14
C PHE A 139 -12.48 -19.76 -0.32
N PRO A 140 -13.42 -20.23 -1.18
CA PRO A 140 -13.09 -20.50 -2.58
C PRO A 140 -12.84 -19.20 -3.34
N PRO A 141 -12.13 -19.25 -4.49
CA PRO A 141 -11.84 -18.07 -5.33
C PRO A 141 -13.09 -17.28 -5.75
N ILE A 142 -14.25 -17.95 -5.85
CA ILE A 142 -15.53 -17.31 -6.17
C ILE A 142 -15.99 -16.33 -5.06
N VAL A 143 -15.51 -16.49 -3.83
CA VAL A 143 -15.79 -15.56 -2.72
C VAL A 143 -14.69 -14.48 -2.64
N THR A 144 -13.43 -14.88 -2.73
CA THR A 144 -12.30 -13.97 -2.58
C THR A 144 -12.14 -13.01 -3.76
N GLY A 145 -12.46 -13.47 -4.99
CA GLY A 145 -12.40 -12.63 -6.19
C GLY A 145 -13.31 -11.39 -6.10
N PRO A 146 -14.62 -11.54 -5.88
CA PRO A 146 -15.52 -10.43 -5.70
C PRO A 146 -15.13 -9.49 -4.55
N MET A 147 -14.60 -10.02 -3.43
CA MET A 147 -14.12 -9.18 -2.31
C MET A 147 -12.98 -8.25 -2.74
N ILE A 148 -12.02 -8.75 -3.53
CA ILE A 148 -10.92 -7.94 -4.07
C ILE A 148 -11.45 -6.87 -5.03
N ILE A 149 -12.41 -7.21 -5.89
CA ILE A 149 -13.07 -6.25 -6.79
C ILE A 149 -13.78 -5.15 -6.00
N MET A 150 -14.51 -5.51 -4.95
CA MET A 150 -15.20 -4.55 -4.08
C MET A 150 -14.23 -3.57 -3.39
N ILE A 151 -13.08 -4.06 -2.92
CA ILE A 151 -12.03 -3.20 -2.36
C ILE A 151 -11.52 -2.22 -3.43
N GLY A 152 -11.23 -2.70 -4.64
CA GLY A 152 -10.80 -1.85 -5.75
C GLY A 152 -11.82 -0.78 -6.14
N LEU A 153 -13.11 -1.15 -6.23
CA LEU A 153 -14.20 -0.21 -6.52
C LEU A 153 -14.36 0.83 -5.42
N ASN A 154 -14.24 0.44 -4.16
CA ASN A 154 -14.31 1.39 -3.04
C ASN A 154 -13.18 2.43 -3.07
N LEU A 155 -12.01 2.07 -3.61
CA LEU A 155 -10.87 2.98 -3.78
C LEU A 155 -10.94 3.83 -5.06
N SER A 156 -11.82 3.48 -6.01
CA SER A 156 -11.89 4.15 -7.32
C SER A 156 -12.21 5.64 -7.22
N GLY A 157 -13.10 6.02 -6.30
CA GLY A 157 -13.43 7.43 -6.05
C GLY A 157 -12.22 8.25 -5.62
N SER A 158 -11.38 7.70 -4.72
CA SER A 158 -10.13 8.35 -4.30
C SER A 158 -9.12 8.43 -5.43
N ALA A 159 -9.02 7.40 -6.27
CA ALA A 159 -8.14 7.40 -7.44
C ALA A 159 -8.55 8.48 -8.45
N ILE A 160 -9.85 8.60 -8.74
CA ILE A 160 -10.40 9.62 -9.65
C ILE A 160 -10.14 11.02 -9.09
N ASN A 161 -10.43 11.25 -7.81
CA ASN A 161 -10.19 12.55 -7.17
C ASN A 161 -8.72 12.95 -7.19
N ASN A 162 -7.79 12.01 -7.01
CA ASN A 162 -6.36 12.28 -7.10
C ASN A 162 -5.93 12.53 -8.56
N ALA A 163 -6.46 11.76 -9.52
CA ALA A 163 -6.16 11.94 -10.93
C ALA A 163 -6.73 13.24 -11.50
N SER A 164 -7.88 13.72 -11.01
CA SER A 164 -8.54 14.94 -11.48
C SER A 164 -7.70 16.20 -11.28
N THR A 165 -6.77 16.18 -10.33
CA THR A 165 -5.80 17.27 -10.13
C THR A 165 -4.93 17.49 -11.38
N CYS A 166 -4.52 16.40 -12.06
CA CYS A 166 -3.71 16.46 -13.25
C CYS A 166 -3.85 15.18 -14.10
N TRP A 167 -4.89 15.11 -14.93
CA TRP A 167 -5.23 13.93 -15.72
C TRP A 167 -4.10 13.44 -16.63
N TRP A 168 -3.42 14.33 -17.33
CA TRP A 168 -2.35 13.92 -18.24
C TRP A 168 -1.18 13.28 -17.49
N LEU A 169 -0.84 13.77 -16.29
CA LEU A 169 0.22 13.20 -15.45
C LEU A 169 -0.19 11.84 -14.89
N ALA A 170 -1.47 11.69 -14.50
CA ALA A 170 -2.02 10.41 -14.06
C ALA A 170 -1.98 9.37 -15.21
N LEU A 171 -2.30 9.77 -16.44
CA LEU A 171 -2.19 8.90 -17.62
C LEU A 171 -0.75 8.51 -17.92
N VAL A 172 0.21 9.44 -17.80
CA VAL A 172 1.64 9.14 -17.95
C VAL A 172 2.10 8.13 -16.91
N ALA A 173 1.74 8.31 -15.62
CA ALA A 173 2.07 7.36 -14.57
C ALA A 173 1.51 5.96 -14.88
N MET A 174 0.25 5.88 -15.27
CA MET A 174 -0.41 4.63 -15.63
C MET A 174 0.25 3.99 -16.85
N ALA A 175 0.58 4.76 -17.89
CA ALA A 175 1.27 4.26 -19.07
C ALA A 175 2.64 3.66 -18.71
N ILE A 176 3.43 4.32 -17.87
CA ILE A 176 4.73 3.80 -17.40
C ILE A 176 4.54 2.48 -16.67
N ILE A 177 3.55 2.38 -15.75
CA ILE A 177 3.26 1.15 -14.99
C ILE A 177 2.87 0.01 -15.95
N VAL A 178 1.98 0.27 -16.91
CA VAL A 178 1.51 -0.74 -17.86
C VAL A 178 2.66 -1.21 -18.75
N VAL A 179 3.45 -0.28 -19.31
CA VAL A 179 4.61 -0.59 -20.15
C VAL A 179 5.65 -1.41 -19.37
N ALA A 180 5.98 -0.99 -18.14
CA ALA A 180 6.92 -1.71 -17.29
C ALA A 180 6.42 -3.12 -16.94
N ASN A 181 5.12 -3.30 -16.74
CA ASN A 181 4.53 -4.59 -16.39
C ASN A 181 4.46 -5.55 -17.58
N ILE A 182 4.09 -5.05 -18.78
CA ILE A 182 3.88 -5.89 -19.98
C ILE A 182 5.22 -6.17 -20.68
N TRP A 183 5.99 -5.13 -20.98
CA TRP A 183 7.24 -5.25 -21.74
C TRP A 183 8.51 -5.24 -20.89
N GLY A 184 8.40 -4.94 -19.59
CA GLY A 184 9.53 -4.95 -18.68
C GLY A 184 10.17 -6.33 -18.57
N LYS A 185 11.50 -6.36 -18.47
CA LYS A 185 12.29 -7.59 -18.24
C LYS A 185 13.11 -7.45 -16.96
N GLY A 186 13.34 -8.56 -16.27
CA GLY A 186 14.14 -8.58 -15.04
C GLY A 186 13.58 -7.66 -13.94
N MET A 187 14.40 -6.73 -13.44
CA MET A 187 14.03 -5.82 -12.35
C MET A 187 12.88 -4.87 -12.71
N VAL A 188 12.80 -4.41 -13.96
CA VAL A 188 11.75 -3.47 -14.41
C VAL A 188 10.34 -4.04 -14.22
N LYS A 189 10.16 -5.33 -14.51
CA LYS A 189 8.87 -6.02 -14.34
C LYS A 189 8.46 -6.18 -12.88
N ILE A 190 9.42 -6.11 -11.97
CA ILE A 190 9.19 -6.37 -10.55
C ILE A 190 8.81 -5.09 -9.79
N ILE A 191 9.24 -3.89 -10.28
CA ILE A 191 9.00 -2.58 -9.63
C ILE A 191 8.17 -1.61 -10.49
N PRO A 192 7.10 -2.04 -11.18
CA PRO A 192 6.37 -1.17 -12.11
C PRO A 192 5.75 0.04 -11.41
N ILE A 193 5.24 -0.11 -10.18
CA ILE A 193 4.62 0.98 -9.41
C ILE A 193 5.66 2.04 -9.06
N LEU A 194 6.86 1.63 -8.59
CA LEU A 194 7.93 2.57 -8.29
C LEU A 194 8.37 3.34 -9.53
N LEU A 195 8.50 2.63 -10.66
CA LEU A 195 8.85 3.27 -11.95
C LEU A 195 7.76 4.25 -12.40
N GLY A 196 6.48 3.94 -12.18
CA GLY A 196 5.38 4.84 -12.45
C GLY A 196 5.45 6.12 -11.62
N VAL A 197 5.68 5.99 -10.31
CA VAL A 197 5.79 7.13 -9.39
C VAL A 197 7.02 7.99 -9.74
N VAL A 198 8.20 7.39 -9.83
CA VAL A 198 9.44 8.12 -10.13
C VAL A 198 9.40 8.72 -11.54
N GLY A 199 8.93 7.96 -12.52
CA GLY A 199 8.85 8.42 -13.90
C GLY A 199 7.86 9.59 -14.08
N SER A 200 6.68 9.49 -13.48
CA SER A 200 5.71 10.60 -13.52
C SER A 200 6.21 11.83 -12.75
N TYR A 201 6.94 11.63 -11.65
CA TYR A 201 7.55 12.73 -10.92
C TYR A 201 8.62 13.45 -11.76
N ILE A 202 9.50 12.70 -12.46
CA ILE A 202 10.48 13.28 -13.38
C ILE A 202 9.78 14.08 -14.50
N VAL A 203 8.71 13.52 -15.08
CA VAL A 203 7.92 14.23 -16.11
C VAL A 203 7.30 15.50 -15.53
N ALA A 204 6.79 15.46 -14.30
CA ALA A 204 6.24 16.64 -13.62
C ALA A 204 7.30 17.73 -13.39
N VAL A 205 8.51 17.35 -12.98
CA VAL A 205 9.64 18.30 -12.82
C VAL A 205 10.02 18.94 -14.15
N ILE A 206 10.15 18.14 -15.22
CA ILE A 206 10.48 18.66 -16.56
C ILE A 206 9.36 19.60 -17.04
N ALA A 207 8.11 19.19 -16.92
CA ALA A 207 6.97 20.02 -17.33
C ALA A 207 6.90 21.33 -16.53
N SER A 208 7.17 21.27 -15.22
CA SER A 208 7.26 22.46 -14.35
C SER A 208 8.38 23.40 -14.79
N ALA A 209 9.55 22.86 -15.15
CA ALA A 209 10.68 23.64 -15.67
C ALA A 209 10.36 24.27 -17.04
N CYS A 210 9.50 23.62 -17.84
CA CYS A 210 8.99 24.16 -19.12
C CYS A 210 7.84 25.18 -18.92
N GLY A 211 7.48 25.52 -17.68
CA GLY A 211 6.44 26.52 -17.39
C GLY A 211 5.03 25.95 -17.24
N ALA A 212 4.87 24.63 -17.17
CA ALA A 212 3.57 24.04 -16.91
C ALA A 212 3.14 24.34 -15.46
N GLN A 213 1.91 24.86 -15.31
CA GLN A 213 1.32 25.24 -14.03
C GLN A 213 -0.05 24.58 -13.89
N LEU A 214 -0.46 24.36 -12.65
CA LEU A 214 -1.80 23.90 -12.29
C LEU A 214 -2.45 24.89 -11.33
N PRO A 215 -3.77 25.11 -11.42
CA PRO A 215 -4.47 25.87 -10.42
C PRO A 215 -4.52 25.07 -9.10
N ASP A 216 -4.24 25.74 -7.98
CA ASP A 216 -4.48 25.20 -6.66
C ASP A 216 -5.98 25.27 -6.27
N ALA A 217 -6.32 24.89 -5.04
CA ALA A 217 -7.68 24.90 -4.54
C ALA A 217 -8.33 26.31 -4.54
N GLU A 218 -7.51 27.35 -4.60
CA GLU A 218 -7.90 28.76 -4.62
C GLU A 218 -7.87 29.36 -6.03
N GLY A 219 -7.56 28.54 -7.05
CA GLY A 219 -7.46 28.95 -8.45
C GLY A 219 -6.16 29.67 -8.83
N VAL A 220 -5.18 29.72 -7.92
CA VAL A 220 -3.86 30.34 -8.17
C VAL A 220 -2.99 29.36 -8.94
N MET A 221 -2.40 29.83 -10.06
CA MET A 221 -1.51 29.00 -10.88
C MET A 221 -0.20 28.75 -10.16
N GLN A 222 0.08 27.47 -9.89
CA GLN A 222 1.33 27.04 -9.24
C GLN A 222 2.08 26.02 -10.09
N PRO A 223 3.43 25.95 -10.00
CA PRO A 223 4.20 24.93 -10.70
C PRO A 223 3.81 23.54 -10.21
N LEU A 224 3.80 22.56 -11.11
CA LEU A 224 3.45 21.16 -10.76
C LEU A 224 4.29 20.59 -9.63
N VAL A 225 5.52 21.06 -9.49
CA VAL A 225 6.43 20.69 -8.39
C VAL A 225 6.93 21.95 -7.72
N ASN A 226 6.62 22.11 -6.44
CA ASN A 226 7.06 23.24 -5.65
C ASN A 226 8.13 22.81 -4.63
N PHE A 227 9.37 23.23 -4.84
CA PHE A 227 10.49 22.94 -3.95
C PHE A 227 10.63 23.95 -2.79
N ALA A 228 9.81 24.99 -2.71
CA ALA A 228 9.89 26.00 -1.67
C ALA A 228 9.67 25.45 -0.24
N ALA A 229 8.94 24.33 -0.13
CA ALA A 229 8.72 23.66 1.16
C ALA A 229 9.92 22.84 1.65
N VAL A 230 10.91 22.56 0.80
CA VAL A 230 12.10 21.76 1.14
C VAL A 230 13.21 22.64 1.73
N ASN A 231 13.15 23.94 1.49
CA ASN A 231 14.16 24.93 1.93
C ASN A 231 13.81 25.65 3.24
N LYS A 232 12.87 25.10 4.03
CA LYS A 232 12.52 25.65 5.35
C LYS A 232 13.00 24.70 6.46
#